data_96483767cb73e4fd6cb9f731bbd4aaea
#
_entry.id   96483767cb73e4fd6cb9f731bbd4aaea
#
_cell.length_a   1.000
_cell.length_b   1.000
_cell.length_c   1.000
_cell.angle_alpha   90.00
_cell.angle_beta   90.00
_cell.angle_gamma   90.00
#
_symmetry.space_group_name_H-M   'P 1'
#
loop_
_entity.id
_entity.type
_entity.pdbx_description
1 polymer ?
#
loop_
_entity_poly.entity_id
_entity_poly.type
_entity_poly.pdbx_seq_one_letter_code
_entity_poly.pdbx_strand_id
1 'polypeptide(L)'
;ICACLVGSEMCIRDRILEEYVAGVVLVGTEIKSIRAGRASLTDSFCYFDRGELWIRGVNIAEYAWGTCNNHTPRRDRKLLLNRRELDKLQRAGQDKGLTIVGLRMFLNERGLVKIVIGLARGRKTYDKREYLKENDAKREIDKAMKNYRR
;
A
#
# COMPACT_ATOMS: atom_id res chain seq x y z
N ILE A 1 15.47 -12.15 -7.61
CA ILE A 1 14.92 -11.17 -8.57
C ILE A 1 13.59 -10.71 -7.99
N CYS A 2 13.60 -9.57 -7.36
CA CYS A 2 12.39 -8.94 -6.85
C CYS A 2 11.69 -8.23 -8.00
N ALA A 3 10.63 -8.84 -8.56
CA ALA A 3 9.69 -8.10 -9.39
C ALA A 3 8.86 -7.22 -8.46
N CYS A 4 9.20 -5.94 -8.35
CA CYS A 4 8.40 -4.94 -7.67
C CYS A 4 7.15 -4.67 -8.49
N LEU A 5 6.03 -5.22 -8.08
CA LEU A 5 4.73 -4.91 -8.63
C LEU A 5 4.19 -3.67 -7.92
N VAL A 6 4.06 -2.62 -8.67
CA VAL A 6 3.51 -1.28 -8.42
C VAL A 6 2.94 -1.04 -7.01
N GLY A 7 3.58 -0.12 -6.30
CA GLY A 7 3.07 0.46 -5.06
C GLY A 7 2.27 1.75 -5.30
N SER A 8 1.38 2.04 -4.39
CA SER A 8 0.68 3.34 -4.34
C SER A 8 1.68 4.44 -4.01
N GLU A 9 2.17 5.16 -5.03
CA GLU A 9 3.25 6.13 -4.84
C GLU A 9 2.79 7.53 -4.40
N MET A 10 1.49 7.82 -4.42
CA MET A 10 1.13 9.23 -4.63
C MET A 10 0.96 10.12 -3.40
N CYS A 11 0.62 9.66 -2.20
CA CYS A 11 0.30 10.61 -1.12
C CYS A 11 0.78 10.25 0.28
N ILE A 12 1.33 9.07 0.49
CA ILE A 12 1.51 8.49 1.83
C ILE A 12 3.00 8.44 2.23
N ARG A 13 3.94 8.56 1.28
CA ARG A 13 5.39 8.48 1.53
C ARG A 13 5.91 9.42 2.61
N ASP A 14 5.29 10.58 2.77
CA ASP A 14 5.82 11.60 3.68
C ASP A 14 5.53 11.36 5.18
N ARG A 15 4.68 10.36 5.51
CA ARG A 15 4.26 10.09 6.90
C ARG A 15 4.13 8.61 7.25
N ILE A 16 4.92 7.76 6.65
CA ILE A 16 5.07 6.38 7.08
C ILE A 16 5.93 6.36 8.33
N LEU A 17 5.38 5.83 9.40
CA LEU A 17 6.06 5.73 10.70
C LEU A 17 6.89 4.46 10.79
N GLU A 18 6.31 3.34 10.37
CA GLU A 18 6.93 2.01 10.41
C GLU A 18 6.47 1.19 9.21
N GLU A 19 7.35 0.31 8.71
CA GLU A 19 7.07 -0.62 7.64
C GLU A 19 7.21 -2.06 8.13
N TYR A 20 6.33 -2.94 7.66
CA TYR A 20 6.34 -4.37 7.97
C TYR A 20 6.19 -5.19 6.70
N VAL A 21 6.83 -6.34 6.66
CA VAL A 21 6.72 -7.30 5.55
C VAL A 21 5.77 -8.42 5.95
N ALA A 22 4.61 -8.47 5.32
CA ALA A 22 3.59 -9.47 5.56
C ALA A 22 3.54 -10.53 4.46
N GLY A 23 3.28 -11.77 4.82
CA GLY A 23 2.82 -12.79 3.88
C GLY A 23 1.35 -12.57 3.54
N VAL A 24 0.88 -13.15 2.44
CA VAL A 24 -0.52 -13.04 1.99
C VAL A 24 -1.09 -14.41 1.69
N VAL A 25 -2.31 -14.67 2.13
CA VAL A 25 -3.05 -15.87 1.78
C VAL A 25 -3.74 -15.65 0.42
N LEU A 26 -3.26 -16.36 -0.59
CA LEU A 26 -3.71 -16.24 -1.97
C LEU A 26 -4.24 -17.57 -2.51
N VAL A 27 -5.12 -17.47 -3.50
CA VAL A 27 -5.58 -18.62 -4.30
C VAL A 27 -4.61 -18.83 -5.48
N GLY A 28 -4.57 -20.04 -6.04
CA GLY A 28 -3.65 -20.36 -7.14
C GLY A 28 -3.79 -19.46 -8.38
N THR A 29 -5.00 -19.05 -8.71
CA THR A 29 -5.28 -18.12 -9.84
C THR A 29 -4.74 -16.71 -9.55
N GLU A 30 -4.79 -16.25 -8.30
CA GLU A 30 -4.24 -14.96 -7.89
C GLU A 30 -2.72 -14.92 -8.03
N ILE A 31 -2.03 -15.97 -7.61
CA ILE A 31 -0.56 -16.07 -7.71
C ILE A 31 -0.12 -16.03 -9.17
N LYS A 32 -0.85 -16.71 -10.05
CA LYS A 32 -0.58 -16.69 -11.51
C LYS A 32 -0.76 -15.29 -12.09
N SER A 33 -1.81 -14.57 -11.71
CA SER A 33 -2.05 -13.19 -12.14
C SER A 33 -0.99 -12.22 -11.62
N ILE A 34 -0.55 -12.37 -10.36
CA ILE A 34 0.53 -11.57 -9.77
C ILE A 34 1.86 -11.81 -10.50
N ARG A 35 2.20 -13.05 -10.82
CA ARG A 35 3.39 -13.37 -11.61
C ARG A 35 3.36 -12.76 -13.01
N ALA A 36 2.16 -12.59 -13.57
CA ALA A 36 1.95 -11.89 -14.85
C ALA A 36 1.97 -10.35 -14.73
N GLY A 37 2.20 -9.81 -13.52
CA GLY A 37 2.23 -8.37 -13.27
C GLY A 37 0.85 -7.70 -13.23
N ARG A 38 -0.23 -8.46 -13.11
CA ARG A 38 -1.61 -7.96 -13.13
C ARG A 38 -2.19 -7.76 -11.74
N ALA A 39 -1.48 -7.02 -10.89
CA ALA A 39 -1.93 -6.67 -9.55
C ALA A 39 -1.68 -5.19 -9.26
N SER A 40 -2.57 -4.56 -8.50
CA SER A 40 -2.45 -3.17 -8.06
C SER A 40 -2.82 -3.03 -6.59
N LEU A 41 -2.05 -2.23 -5.87
CA LEU A 41 -2.28 -1.87 -4.46
C LEU A 41 -2.90 -0.49 -4.31
N THR A 42 -3.34 0.13 -5.40
CA THR A 42 -3.97 1.46 -5.36
C THR A 42 -5.17 1.43 -4.41
N ASP A 43 -5.21 2.37 -3.47
CA ASP A 43 -6.27 2.50 -2.46
C ASP A 43 -6.42 1.29 -1.52
N SER A 44 -5.36 0.48 -1.37
CA SER A 44 -5.38 -0.63 -0.43
C SER A 44 -5.14 -0.17 1.00
N PHE A 45 -5.93 -0.69 1.93
CA PHE A 45 -5.79 -0.46 3.36
C PHE A 45 -6.01 -1.74 4.14
N CYS A 46 -5.43 -1.79 5.33
CA CYS A 46 -5.55 -2.93 6.21
C CYS A 46 -6.50 -2.63 7.38
N TYR A 47 -7.21 -3.64 7.82
CA TYR A 47 -8.08 -3.59 8.98
C TYR A 47 -7.95 -4.87 9.81
N PHE A 48 -8.27 -4.77 11.08
CA PHE A 48 -8.29 -5.92 11.99
C PHE A 48 -9.67 -6.54 12.04
N ASP A 49 -9.73 -7.85 11.88
CA ASP A 49 -10.91 -8.66 12.14
C ASP A 49 -10.53 -9.85 13.03
N ARG A 50 -11.19 -9.97 14.19
CA ARG A 50 -10.99 -11.06 15.17
C ARG A 50 -9.53 -11.30 15.57
N GLY A 51 -8.72 -10.22 15.66
CA GLY A 51 -7.30 -10.31 16.01
C GLY A 51 -6.39 -10.73 14.86
N GLU A 52 -6.90 -10.77 13.64
CA GLU A 52 -6.16 -11.02 12.42
C GLU A 52 -6.14 -9.77 11.53
N LEU A 53 -5.07 -9.60 10.76
CA LEU A 53 -4.93 -8.46 9.85
C LEU A 53 -5.38 -8.87 8.44
N TRP A 54 -6.27 -8.07 7.89
CA TRP A 54 -6.80 -8.23 6.54
C TRP A 54 -6.50 -7.00 5.69
N ILE A 55 -6.26 -7.23 4.41
CA ILE A 55 -6.08 -6.15 3.44
C ILE A 55 -7.26 -6.10 2.46
N ARG A 56 -7.80 -4.91 2.27
CA ARG A 56 -8.89 -4.59 1.34
C ARG A 56 -8.41 -3.63 0.26
N GLY A 57 -9.04 -3.65 -0.89
CA GLY A 57 -8.73 -2.73 -1.99
C GLY A 57 -7.61 -3.19 -2.92
N VAL A 58 -6.94 -4.31 -2.63
CA VAL A 58 -5.98 -4.91 -3.56
C VAL A 58 -6.71 -5.48 -4.76
N ASN A 59 -6.42 -4.95 -5.93
CA ASN A 59 -6.97 -5.44 -7.19
C ASN A 59 -5.99 -6.43 -7.83
N ILE A 60 -6.43 -7.67 -8.00
CA ILE A 60 -5.72 -8.71 -8.75
C ILE A 60 -6.62 -9.14 -9.90
N ALA A 61 -6.19 -8.88 -11.14
CA ALA A 61 -6.96 -9.22 -12.31
C ALA A 61 -7.20 -10.73 -12.40
N GLU A 62 -8.32 -11.12 -13.00
CA GLU A 62 -8.64 -12.51 -13.24
C GLU A 62 -7.57 -13.17 -14.13
N TYR A 63 -7.29 -14.42 -13.85
CA TYR A 63 -6.36 -15.18 -14.66
C TYR A 63 -7.04 -15.59 -15.99
N ALA A 64 -6.43 -15.23 -17.11
CA ALA A 64 -7.01 -15.42 -18.43
C ALA A 64 -7.40 -16.88 -18.75
N TRP A 65 -6.71 -17.85 -18.18
CA TRP A 65 -6.93 -19.28 -18.36
C TRP A 65 -7.67 -19.93 -17.17
N GLY A 66 -8.22 -19.14 -16.25
CA GLY A 66 -8.85 -19.62 -15.02
C GLY A 66 -10.29 -20.11 -15.18
N THR A 67 -10.88 -19.98 -16.36
CA THR A 67 -12.26 -20.38 -16.68
C THR A 67 -13.29 -20.05 -15.59
N CYS A 68 -14.12 -20.99 -15.14
CA CYS A 68 -15.15 -20.79 -14.12
C CYS A 68 -14.61 -20.72 -12.67
N ASN A 69 -13.36 -21.10 -12.42
CA ASN A 69 -12.73 -21.15 -11.10
C ASN A 69 -11.85 -19.92 -10.80
N ASN A 70 -12.13 -18.78 -11.43
CA ASN A 70 -11.43 -17.54 -11.16
C ASN A 70 -11.82 -16.95 -9.80
N HIS A 71 -10.89 -16.13 -9.26
CA HIS A 71 -11.09 -15.39 -8.03
C HIS A 71 -11.79 -14.04 -8.30
N THR A 72 -12.42 -13.48 -7.28
CA THR A 72 -12.93 -12.10 -7.32
C THR A 72 -11.76 -11.13 -7.23
N PRO A 73 -11.59 -10.17 -8.17
CA PRO A 73 -10.41 -9.29 -8.23
C PRO A 73 -10.16 -8.48 -6.96
N ARG A 74 -11.20 -8.00 -6.30
CA ARG A 74 -11.12 -7.13 -5.11
C ARG A 74 -11.55 -7.80 -3.81
N ARG A 75 -11.38 -9.10 -3.68
CA ARG A 75 -11.70 -9.77 -2.41
C ARG A 75 -10.74 -9.34 -1.29
N ASP A 76 -11.19 -9.42 -0.06
CA ASP A 76 -10.35 -9.22 1.11
C ASP A 76 -9.39 -10.40 1.28
N ARG A 77 -8.14 -10.11 1.65
CA ARG A 77 -7.07 -11.10 1.80
C ARG A 77 -6.45 -11.03 3.18
N LYS A 78 -6.24 -12.18 3.77
CA LYS A 78 -5.60 -12.28 5.07
C LYS A 78 -4.10 -12.06 4.94
N LEU A 79 -3.53 -11.24 5.82
CA LEU A 79 -2.11 -11.01 5.95
C LEU A 79 -1.52 -11.88 7.06
N LEU A 80 -0.32 -12.39 6.82
CA LEU A 80 0.42 -13.23 7.74
C LEU A 80 1.62 -12.44 8.29
N LEU A 81 1.61 -12.19 9.59
CA LEU A 81 2.62 -11.48 10.35
C LEU A 81 3.01 -12.26 11.59
N ASN A 82 4.17 -11.94 12.16
CA ASN A 82 4.55 -12.45 13.47
C ASN A 82 3.61 -11.90 14.56
N ARG A 83 3.35 -12.69 15.59
CA ARG A 83 2.45 -12.29 16.67
C ARG A 83 2.84 -10.96 17.31
N ARG A 84 4.13 -10.75 17.52
CA ARG A 84 4.67 -9.50 18.10
C ARG A 84 4.40 -8.28 17.22
N GLU A 85 4.53 -8.42 15.90
CA GLU A 85 4.25 -7.35 14.93
C GLU A 85 2.75 -7.07 14.85
N LEU A 86 1.93 -8.13 14.87
CA LEU A 86 0.48 -8.04 14.87
C LEU A 86 -0.03 -7.26 16.09
N ASP A 87 0.47 -7.58 17.30
CA ASP A 87 0.10 -6.92 18.54
C ASP A 87 0.52 -5.45 18.56
N LYS A 88 1.69 -5.11 18.00
CA LYS A 88 2.13 -3.71 17.83
C LYS A 88 1.22 -2.93 16.89
N LEU A 89 0.91 -3.51 15.73
CA LEU A 89 0.03 -2.88 14.74
C LEU A 89 -1.39 -2.73 15.27
N GLN A 90 -1.87 -3.68 16.05
CA GLN A 90 -3.20 -3.61 16.67
C GLN A 90 -3.29 -2.45 17.68
N ARG A 91 -2.27 -2.27 18.51
CA ARG A 91 -2.19 -1.14 19.44
C ARG A 91 -2.11 0.19 18.68
N ALA A 92 -1.25 0.28 17.69
CA ALA A 92 -1.12 1.47 16.85
C ALA A 92 -2.40 1.77 16.05
N GLY A 93 -3.12 0.75 15.60
CA GLY A 93 -4.40 0.90 14.87
C GLY A 93 -5.55 1.42 15.73
N GLN A 94 -5.44 1.35 17.07
CA GLN A 94 -6.41 1.94 18.01
C GLN A 94 -6.21 3.46 18.15
N ASP A 95 -5.03 3.97 17.80
CA ASP A 95 -4.75 5.40 17.85
C ASP A 95 -5.50 6.14 16.74
N LYS A 96 -6.26 7.15 17.12
CA LYS A 96 -7.03 7.98 16.19
C LYS A 96 -6.09 8.69 15.19
N GLY A 97 -6.29 8.40 13.92
CA GLY A 97 -5.56 9.05 12.83
C GLY A 97 -4.40 8.24 12.25
N LEU A 98 -4.18 7.01 12.72
CA LEU A 98 -3.27 6.07 12.10
C LEU A 98 -4.04 5.09 11.20
N THR A 99 -3.49 4.82 10.02
CA THR A 99 -4.05 3.87 9.05
C THR A 99 -2.94 2.96 8.54
N ILE A 100 -3.23 1.69 8.39
CA ILE A 100 -2.29 0.73 7.82
C ILE A 100 -2.60 0.59 6.32
N VAL A 101 -1.62 0.87 5.49
CA VAL A 101 -1.77 0.87 4.03
C VAL A 101 -0.80 -0.10 3.37
N GLY A 102 -1.19 -0.64 2.21
CA GLY A 102 -0.30 -1.43 1.37
C GLY A 102 0.62 -0.52 0.58
N LEU A 103 1.93 -0.69 0.72
CA LEU A 103 2.94 0.12 0.04
C LEU A 103 3.39 -0.52 -1.26
N ARG A 104 3.83 -1.77 -1.20
CA ARG A 104 4.32 -2.50 -2.36
C ARG A 104 4.13 -4.00 -2.19
N MET A 105 4.04 -4.69 -3.31
CA MET A 105 3.96 -6.15 -3.39
C MET A 105 5.17 -6.68 -4.16
N PHE A 106 5.75 -7.77 -3.72
CA PHE A 106 6.87 -8.41 -4.39
C PHE A 106 6.83 -9.93 -4.24
N LEU A 107 7.51 -10.61 -5.15
CA LEU A 107 7.74 -12.05 -5.07
C LEU A 107 9.08 -12.31 -4.39
N ASN A 108 9.08 -13.19 -3.40
CA ASN A 108 10.29 -13.66 -2.75
C ASN A 108 11.04 -14.65 -3.67
N GLU A 109 12.32 -14.94 -3.38
CA GLU A 109 13.15 -15.93 -4.06
C GLU A 109 12.50 -17.33 -4.11
N ARG A 110 11.68 -17.66 -3.11
CA ARG A 110 10.89 -18.90 -3.03
C ARG A 110 9.58 -18.86 -3.84
N GLY A 111 9.31 -17.79 -4.59
CA GLY A 111 8.08 -17.60 -5.34
C GLY A 111 6.83 -17.27 -4.49
N LEU A 112 7.02 -16.92 -3.21
CA LEU A 112 5.95 -16.48 -2.33
C LEU A 112 5.69 -14.97 -2.48
N VAL A 113 4.43 -14.59 -2.50
CA VAL A 113 4.03 -13.18 -2.53
C VAL A 113 4.13 -12.58 -1.14
N LYS A 114 4.81 -11.44 -1.07
CA LYS A 114 4.92 -10.62 0.13
C LYS A 114 4.39 -9.22 -0.14
N ILE A 115 3.75 -8.62 0.85
CA ILE A 115 3.30 -7.22 0.81
C ILE A 115 4.01 -6.44 1.90
N VAL A 116 4.59 -5.31 1.54
CA VAL A 116 5.07 -4.32 2.50
C VAL A 116 3.89 -3.45 2.87
N ILE A 117 3.57 -3.42 4.13
CA ILE A 117 2.55 -2.57 4.72
C ILE A 117 3.21 -1.48 5.55
N GLY A 118 2.65 -0.28 5.54
CA GLY A 118 3.13 0.86 6.30
C GLY A 118 2.08 1.39 7.25
N LEU A 119 2.52 1.74 8.45
CA LEU A 119 1.71 2.51 9.38
C LEU A 119 1.82 3.98 9.01
N ALA A 120 0.75 4.55 8.48
CA ALA A 120 0.70 5.92 7.99
C ALA A 120 -0.19 6.78 8.87
N ARG A 121 0.21 8.03 9.10
CA ARG A 121 -0.63 9.03 9.74
C ARG A 121 -1.39 9.83 8.71
N GLY A 122 -2.74 9.80 8.76
CA GLY A 122 -3.59 10.59 7.89
C GLY A 122 -3.33 12.10 8.07
N ARG A 123 -3.20 12.83 6.96
CA ARG A 123 -3.13 14.31 7.02
C ARG A 123 -4.51 14.86 7.38
N LYS A 124 -4.56 15.73 8.37
CA LYS A 124 -5.76 16.56 8.58
C LYS A 124 -5.93 17.47 7.35
N THR A 125 -7.16 17.72 6.94
CA THR A 125 -7.49 18.58 5.78
C THR A 125 -6.84 19.96 5.83
N TYR A 126 -6.52 20.46 7.02
CA TYR A 126 -5.79 21.70 7.26
C TYR A 126 -4.34 21.64 6.77
N ASP A 127 -3.59 20.57 7.10
CA ASP A 127 -2.19 20.40 6.69
C ASP A 127 -2.02 20.31 5.16
N LYS A 128 -3.05 19.76 4.49
CA LYS A 128 -3.03 19.64 3.03
C LYS A 128 -3.09 21.00 2.33
N ARG A 129 -3.83 21.96 2.90
CA ARG A 129 -3.91 23.32 2.37
C ARG A 129 -2.62 24.11 2.60
N GLU A 130 -1.96 23.94 3.73
CA GLU A 130 -0.68 24.58 4.01
C GLU A 130 0.42 24.06 3.10
N TYR A 131 0.51 22.73 2.94
CA TYR A 131 1.49 22.10 2.04
C TYR A 131 1.32 22.56 0.57
N LEU A 132 0.09 22.68 0.10
CA LEU A 132 -0.18 23.21 -1.24
C LEU A 132 0.27 24.67 -1.37
N LYS A 133 -0.01 25.51 -0.36
CA LYS A 133 0.44 26.91 -0.33
C LYS A 133 1.95 27.06 -0.33
N GLU A 134 2.66 26.23 0.44
CA GLU A 134 4.13 26.23 0.47
C GLU A 134 4.73 25.79 -0.86
N ASN A 135 4.16 24.79 -1.53
CA ASN A 135 4.62 24.34 -2.83
C ASN A 135 4.37 25.37 -3.92
N ASP A 136 3.24 26.04 -3.89
CA ASP A 136 2.94 27.11 -4.84
C ASP A 136 3.86 28.32 -4.63
N ALA A 137 4.11 28.72 -3.38
CA ALA A 137 5.07 29.77 -3.04
C ALA A 137 6.50 29.43 -3.52
N LYS A 138 6.95 28.19 -3.33
CA LYS A 138 8.26 27.74 -3.85
C LYS A 138 8.33 27.83 -5.38
N ARG A 139 7.26 27.42 -6.08
CA ARG A 139 7.19 27.51 -7.56
C ARG A 139 7.22 28.95 -8.06
N GLU A 140 6.58 29.87 -7.34
CA GLU A 140 6.61 31.29 -7.68
C GLU A 140 8.00 31.91 -7.49
N ILE A 141 8.68 31.57 -6.39
CA ILE A 141 10.06 31.99 -6.11
C ILE A 141 11.02 31.46 -7.18
N ASP A 142 10.90 30.20 -7.58
CA ASP A 142 11.74 29.59 -8.61
C ASP A 142 11.50 30.26 -9.99
N LYS A 143 10.26 30.61 -10.31
CA LYS A 143 9.94 31.37 -11.53
C LYS A 143 10.52 32.78 -11.49
N ALA A 144 10.42 33.48 -10.37
CA ALA A 144 10.97 34.81 -10.20
C ALA A 144 12.51 34.79 -10.31
N MET A 145 13.17 33.84 -9.72
CA MET A 145 14.63 33.66 -9.82
C MET A 145 15.09 33.34 -11.25
N LYS A 146 14.32 32.51 -11.98
CA LYS A 146 14.63 32.25 -13.40
C LYS A 146 14.50 33.49 -14.27
N ASN A 147 13.51 34.35 -14.02
CA ASN A 147 13.33 35.58 -14.77
C ASN A 147 14.40 36.63 -14.45
N TYR A 148 14.93 36.66 -13.24
CA TYR A 148 16.02 37.58 -12.86
C TYR A 148 17.40 37.16 -13.43
N ARG A 149 17.59 35.90 -13.78
CA ARG A 149 18.83 35.38 -14.42
C ARG A 149 18.86 35.52 -15.94
N ARG A 150 17.80 36.06 -16.54
CA ARG A 150 17.75 36.39 -17.96
C ARG A 150 18.00 37.86 -18.17
#